data_c001d32443161f007d8893d9a8c900b9
#
_entry.id   c001d32443161f007d8893d9a8c900b9
#
_cell.length_a   1.000
_cell.length_b   1.000
_cell.length_c   1.000
_cell.angle_alpha   90.00
_cell.angle_beta   90.00
_cell.angle_gamma   90.00
#
_symmetry.space_group_name_H-M   'P 1'
#
loop_
_entity.id
_entity.type
_entity.pdbx_description
1 polymer ?
#
loop_
_entity_poly.entity_id
_entity_poly.type
_entity_poly.pdbx_seq_one_letter_code
_entity_poly.pdbx_strand_id
1 'polypeptide(L)'
;DTVVGERGLSLSGGQKQRLAMSRAIITNPEILILDDSLSAVDAKTEHLILENLKSERAGKTTIITAHRLSALVHADLILVMEEGRIKERGTHQELLEQKGWYAQTYHNQQLAESLKEED
;
A
#
# COMPACT_ATOMS: atom_id res chain seq x y z
N ASP A 1 16.57 -12.28 -17.52
CA ASP A 1 15.97 -13.10 -18.12
C ASP A 1 15.27 -12.70 -19.39
N THR A 2 15.87 -13.13 -20.47
CA THR A 2 15.44 -12.71 -21.80
C THR A 2 14.05 -13.21 -22.15
N VAL A 3 13.68 -14.38 -21.68
CA VAL A 3 12.36 -14.93 -21.95
C VAL A 3 11.30 -14.06 -21.29
N VAL A 4 11.52 -13.68 -20.04
CA VAL A 4 10.62 -12.77 -19.35
C VAL A 4 10.65 -11.39 -20.03
N GLY A 5 11.83 -10.96 -20.49
CA GLY A 5 11.96 -9.69 -21.20
C GLY A 5 11.12 -9.62 -22.46
N GLU A 6 11.17 -10.65 -23.27
CA GLU A 6 10.35 -10.72 -24.48
C GLU A 6 8.88 -10.82 -24.13
N ARG A 7 8.56 -11.64 -23.16
CA ARG A 7 7.19 -11.84 -22.74
C ARG A 7 6.72 -10.78 -21.78
N GLY A 8 7.62 -9.91 -21.35
CA GLY A 8 7.25 -8.78 -20.51
C GLY A 8 6.20 -7.92 -21.14
N LEU A 9 6.12 -7.94 -22.45
CA LEU A 9 5.09 -7.22 -23.17
C LEU A 9 3.70 -7.75 -22.87
N SER A 10 3.59 -9.02 -22.50
CA SER A 10 2.31 -9.64 -22.21
C SER A 10 1.99 -9.70 -20.72
N LEU A 11 2.93 -9.32 -19.85
CA LEU A 11 2.68 -9.30 -18.40
C LEU A 11 1.87 -8.07 -18.03
N SER A 12 0.87 -8.25 -17.17
CA SER A 12 0.09 -7.13 -16.66
C SER A 12 0.92 -6.28 -15.71
N GLY A 13 0.47 -5.04 -15.46
CA GLY A 13 1.12 -4.17 -14.49
C GLY A 13 1.17 -4.80 -13.10
N GLY A 14 0.08 -5.49 -12.71
CA GLY A 14 0.03 -6.16 -11.41
C GLY A 14 1.05 -7.28 -11.28
N GLN A 15 1.25 -8.04 -12.35
CA GLN A 15 2.24 -9.11 -12.35
C GLN A 15 3.66 -8.57 -12.23
N LYS A 16 3.94 -7.47 -12.93
CA LYS A 16 5.25 -6.81 -12.84
C LYS A 16 5.51 -6.27 -11.45
N GLN A 17 4.49 -5.67 -10.85
CA GLN A 17 4.61 -5.13 -9.49
C GLN A 17 4.86 -6.25 -8.48
N ARG A 18 4.14 -7.35 -8.60
CA ARG A 18 4.33 -8.48 -7.69
C ARG A 18 5.72 -9.10 -7.82
N LEU A 19 6.23 -9.19 -9.04
CA LEU A 19 7.56 -9.71 -9.26
C LEU A 19 8.63 -8.83 -8.64
N ALA A 20 8.53 -7.52 -8.85
CA ALA A 20 9.47 -6.58 -8.28
C ALA A 20 9.43 -6.60 -6.75
N MET A 21 8.23 -6.66 -6.19
CA MET A 21 8.03 -6.71 -4.75
C MET A 21 8.63 -7.99 -4.16
N SER A 22 8.42 -9.14 -4.83
CA SER A 22 8.98 -10.41 -4.38
C SER A 22 10.50 -10.38 -4.30
N ARG A 23 11.14 -9.75 -5.29
CA ARG A 23 12.59 -9.60 -5.29
C ARG A 23 13.07 -8.78 -4.10
N ALA A 24 12.38 -7.70 -3.82
CA ALA A 24 12.73 -6.83 -2.69
C ALA A 24 12.56 -7.56 -1.35
N ILE A 25 11.51 -8.36 -1.22
CA ILE A 25 11.22 -9.07 0.02
C ILE A 25 12.21 -10.22 0.26
N ILE A 26 12.61 -10.93 -0.80
CA ILE A 26 13.53 -12.03 -0.68
C ILE A 26 14.86 -11.61 -0.06
N THR A 27 15.32 -10.40 -0.35
CA THR A 27 16.55 -9.88 0.24
C THR A 27 16.41 -9.55 1.73
N ASN A 28 15.16 -9.44 2.20
CA ASN A 28 14.81 -9.18 3.60
C ASN A 28 15.63 -8.04 4.23
N PRO A 29 15.61 -6.85 3.62
CA PRO A 29 16.43 -5.73 4.09
C PRO A 29 15.92 -5.15 5.41
N GLU A 30 16.79 -4.43 6.11
CA GLU A 30 16.38 -3.73 7.34
C GLU A 30 15.33 -2.66 7.05
N ILE A 31 15.43 -2.00 5.91
CA ILE A 31 14.48 -1.00 5.48
C ILE A 31 13.95 -1.40 4.11
N LEU A 32 12.64 -1.62 4.02
CA LEU A 32 11.96 -1.96 2.78
C LEU A 32 11.05 -0.81 2.40
N ILE A 33 11.16 -0.35 1.15
CA ILE A 33 10.32 0.73 0.65
C ILE A 33 9.46 0.18 -0.48
N LEU A 34 8.14 0.28 -0.31
CA LEU A 34 7.16 -0.13 -1.32
C LEU A 34 6.46 1.12 -1.82
N ASP A 35 6.96 1.67 -2.92
CA ASP A 35 6.44 2.90 -3.50
C ASP A 35 5.35 2.57 -4.51
N ASP A 36 4.11 2.64 -4.07
CA ASP A 36 2.93 2.37 -4.90
C ASP A 36 2.98 0.98 -5.53
N SER A 37 3.64 0.04 -4.86
CA SER A 37 3.92 -1.29 -5.42
C SER A 37 2.69 -2.19 -5.51
N LEU A 38 1.61 -1.85 -4.81
CA LEU A 38 0.40 -2.65 -4.77
C LEU A 38 -0.77 -2.01 -5.49
N SER A 39 -0.52 -0.96 -6.28
CA SER A 39 -1.59 -0.20 -6.94
C SER A 39 -2.40 -1.03 -7.94
N ALA A 40 -1.79 -2.05 -8.54
CA ALA A 40 -2.43 -2.85 -9.56
C ALA A 40 -3.06 -4.16 -9.04
N VAL A 41 -3.00 -4.41 -7.72
CA VAL A 41 -3.66 -5.58 -7.13
C VAL A 41 -4.97 -5.14 -6.48
N ASP A 42 -5.90 -6.10 -6.34
CA ASP A 42 -7.18 -5.79 -5.72
C ASP A 42 -7.02 -5.60 -4.21
N ALA A 43 -8.04 -4.99 -3.60
CA ALA A 43 -7.97 -4.63 -2.18
C ALA A 43 -7.78 -5.83 -1.26
N LYS A 44 -8.42 -6.94 -1.58
CA LYS A 44 -8.33 -8.15 -0.76
C LYS A 44 -6.92 -8.73 -0.77
N THR A 45 -6.32 -8.82 -1.96
CA THR A 45 -4.96 -9.32 -2.11
C THR A 45 -3.96 -8.40 -1.45
N GLU A 46 -4.15 -7.09 -1.63
CA GLU A 46 -3.31 -6.08 -0.98
C GLU A 46 -3.32 -6.26 0.54
N HIS A 47 -4.51 -6.41 1.10
CA HIS A 47 -4.65 -6.58 2.55
C HIS A 47 -3.88 -7.81 3.05
N LEU A 48 -3.99 -8.94 2.35
CA LEU A 48 -3.29 -10.15 2.72
C LEU A 48 -1.77 -9.99 2.65
N ILE A 49 -1.29 -9.34 1.59
CA ILE A 49 0.14 -9.10 1.42
C ILE A 49 0.67 -8.24 2.56
N LEU A 50 -0.05 -7.17 2.91
CA LEU A 50 0.39 -6.25 3.94
C LEU A 50 0.36 -6.88 5.34
N GLU A 51 -0.64 -7.72 5.62
CA GLU A 51 -0.68 -8.46 6.88
C GLU A 51 0.52 -9.38 7.00
N ASN A 52 0.84 -10.12 5.94
CA ASN A 52 1.97 -11.04 5.95
C ASN A 52 3.28 -10.28 6.13
N LEU A 53 3.44 -9.14 5.46
CA LEU A 53 4.63 -8.32 5.60
C LEU A 53 4.80 -7.82 7.02
N LYS A 54 3.72 -7.36 7.63
CA LYS A 54 3.80 -6.85 9.00
C LYS A 54 4.27 -7.94 9.96
N SER A 55 3.76 -9.15 9.79
CA SER A 55 4.13 -10.29 10.62
C SER A 55 5.58 -10.72 10.37
N GLU A 56 5.96 -10.91 9.11
CA GLU A 56 7.28 -11.43 8.76
C GLU A 56 8.41 -10.44 9.01
N ARG A 57 8.10 -9.16 8.97
CA ARG A 57 9.11 -8.11 9.13
C ARG A 57 9.03 -7.41 10.48
N ALA A 58 8.51 -8.08 11.49
CA ALA A 58 8.47 -7.54 12.85
C ALA A 58 9.89 -7.17 13.30
N GLY A 59 10.05 -5.95 13.83
CA GLY A 59 11.35 -5.44 14.22
C GLY A 59 12.15 -4.76 13.12
N LYS A 60 11.63 -4.77 11.88
CA LYS A 60 12.27 -4.09 10.75
C LYS A 60 11.37 -2.96 10.27
N THR A 61 11.93 -2.07 9.46
CA THR A 61 11.21 -0.90 8.96
C THR A 61 10.66 -1.16 7.57
N THR A 62 9.35 -0.94 7.39
CA THR A 62 8.70 -1.02 6.09
C THR A 62 7.98 0.30 5.84
N ILE A 63 8.33 0.95 4.74
CA ILE A 63 7.73 2.21 4.34
C ILE A 63 6.86 1.96 3.10
N ILE A 64 5.60 2.34 3.18
CA ILE A 64 4.64 2.11 2.11
C ILE A 64 4.06 3.44 1.67
N THR A 65 4.07 3.72 0.37
CA THR A 65 3.30 4.83 -0.16
C THR A 65 2.08 4.26 -0.87
N ALA A 66 0.93 4.84 -0.64
CA ALA A 66 -0.31 4.30 -1.19
C ALA A 66 -1.33 5.39 -1.43
N HIS A 67 -2.13 5.22 -2.47
CA HIS A 67 -3.29 6.07 -2.73
C HIS A 67 -4.55 5.47 -2.12
N ARG A 68 -4.58 4.17 -1.96
CA ARG A 68 -5.70 3.46 -1.34
C ARG A 68 -5.46 3.40 0.17
N LEU A 69 -6.21 4.20 0.91
CA LEU A 69 -5.97 4.34 2.36
C LEU A 69 -6.26 3.08 3.16
N SER A 70 -7.08 2.18 2.61
CA SER A 70 -7.32 0.89 3.27
C SER A 70 -6.04 0.08 3.44
N ALA A 71 -5.01 0.36 2.65
CA ALA A 71 -3.70 -0.29 2.76
C ALA A 71 -2.95 0.16 4.01
N LEU A 72 -3.34 1.27 4.61
CA LEU A 72 -2.60 1.90 5.71
C LEU A 72 -3.23 1.66 7.08
N VAL A 73 -4.34 0.94 7.14
CA VAL A 73 -5.13 0.80 8.36
C VAL A 73 -4.32 0.24 9.53
N HIS A 74 -3.39 -0.66 9.27
CA HIS A 74 -2.59 -1.29 10.32
C HIS A 74 -1.17 -0.73 10.43
N ALA A 75 -0.89 0.38 9.78
CA ALA A 75 0.43 1.01 9.88
C ALA A 75 0.66 1.57 11.28
N ASP A 76 1.89 1.50 11.74
CA ASP A 76 2.25 2.04 13.06
C ASP A 76 2.28 3.56 13.07
N LEU A 77 2.56 4.15 11.91
CA LEU A 77 2.56 5.61 11.76
C LEU A 77 2.19 5.94 10.31
N ILE A 78 1.25 6.86 10.16
CA ILE A 78 0.84 7.35 8.85
C ILE A 78 1.20 8.83 8.76
N LEU A 79 1.81 9.21 7.65
CA LEU A 79 2.14 10.60 7.36
C LEU A 79 1.39 11.04 6.10
N VAL A 80 0.63 12.13 6.22
CA VAL A 80 -0.02 12.74 5.06
C VAL A 80 0.86 13.90 4.62
N MET A 81 1.35 13.81 3.39
CA MET A 81 2.29 14.80 2.85
C MET A 81 1.60 15.69 1.82
N GLU A 82 1.92 16.98 1.85
CA GLU A 82 1.45 17.92 0.87
C GLU A 82 2.52 18.99 0.68
N GLU A 83 2.92 19.21 -0.58
CA GLU A 83 3.92 20.21 -0.92
C GLU A 83 5.21 20.10 -0.09
N GLY A 84 5.66 18.86 0.12
CA GLY A 84 6.89 18.61 0.86
C GLY A 84 6.77 18.74 2.37
N ARG A 85 5.56 18.90 2.88
CA ARG A 85 5.34 19.07 4.32
C ARG A 85 4.39 18.00 4.86
N ILE A 86 4.55 17.68 6.13
CA ILE A 86 3.64 16.76 6.81
C ILE A 86 2.43 17.55 7.27
N LYS A 87 1.27 17.21 6.73
CA LYS A 87 0.00 17.89 7.07
C LYS A 87 -0.70 17.19 8.22
N GLU A 88 -0.64 15.86 8.26
CA GLU A 88 -1.27 15.07 9.31
C GLU A 88 -0.34 13.93 9.65
N ARG A 89 -0.40 13.47 10.89
CA ARG A 89 0.40 12.34 11.33
C ARG A 89 -0.30 11.60 12.46
N GLY A 90 -0.12 10.30 12.48
CA GLY A 90 -0.70 9.46 13.52
C GLY A 90 -1.02 8.08 13.01
N THR A 91 -1.72 7.31 13.81
CA THR A 91 -2.26 6.01 13.39
C THR A 91 -3.54 6.25 12.60
N HIS A 92 -4.04 5.19 11.97
CA HIS A 92 -5.30 5.27 11.24
C HIS A 92 -6.42 5.82 12.14
N GLN A 93 -6.54 5.29 13.35
CA GLN A 93 -7.59 5.72 14.26
C GLN A 93 -7.42 7.18 14.68
N GLU A 94 -6.19 7.58 14.97
CA GLU A 94 -5.92 8.97 15.34
C GLU A 94 -6.26 9.94 14.21
N LEU A 95 -5.93 9.56 12.97
CA LEU A 95 -6.23 10.42 11.83
C LEU A 95 -7.73 10.51 11.56
N LEU A 96 -8.47 9.43 11.79
CA LEU A 96 -9.92 9.49 11.67
C LEU A 96 -10.52 10.46 12.69
N GLU A 97 -9.98 10.45 13.91
CA GLU A 97 -10.44 11.33 14.96
C GLU A 97 -10.11 12.81 14.71
N GLN A 98 -9.04 13.08 13.98
CA GLN A 98 -8.67 14.43 13.60
C GLN A 98 -9.66 15.07 12.62
N LYS A 99 -10.43 14.26 11.92
CA LYS A 99 -11.45 14.73 10.96
C LYS A 99 -10.90 15.67 9.89
N GLY A 100 -9.67 15.42 9.46
CA GLY A 100 -9.00 16.19 8.42
C GLY A 100 -9.08 15.52 7.06
N TRP A 101 -8.09 15.80 6.22
CA TRP A 101 -8.03 15.26 4.86
C TRP A 101 -8.05 13.73 4.84
N TYR A 102 -7.30 13.08 5.73
CA TYR A 102 -7.22 11.63 5.78
C TYR A 102 -8.60 11.01 6.04
N ALA A 103 -9.28 11.49 7.07
CA ALA A 103 -10.60 10.96 7.43
C ALA A 103 -11.61 11.12 6.29
N GLN A 104 -11.61 12.30 5.66
CA GLN A 104 -12.52 12.59 4.55
C GLN A 104 -12.22 11.69 3.36
N THR A 105 -10.95 11.54 3.02
CA THR A 105 -10.52 10.74 1.88
C THR A 105 -10.81 9.25 2.11
N TYR A 106 -10.54 8.77 3.31
CA TYR A 106 -10.84 7.39 3.67
C TYR A 106 -12.33 7.10 3.52
N HIS A 107 -13.17 7.98 4.07
CA HIS A 107 -14.61 7.84 3.98
C HIS A 107 -15.09 7.79 2.53
N ASN A 108 -14.57 8.71 1.69
CA ASN A 108 -14.93 8.76 0.29
C ASN A 108 -14.51 7.49 -0.46
N GLN A 109 -13.34 6.97 -0.16
CA GLN A 109 -12.86 5.74 -0.78
C GLN A 109 -13.69 4.53 -0.36
N GLN A 110 -14.12 4.48 0.90
CA GLN A 110 -14.97 3.39 1.37
C GLN A 110 -16.34 3.43 0.70
N LEU A 111 -16.89 4.62 0.50
CA LEU A 111 -18.17 4.76 -0.22
C LEU A 111 -18.03 4.29 -1.66
N ALA A 112 -16.97 4.67 -2.33
CA ALA A 112 -16.74 4.27 -3.72
C ALA A 112 -16.61 2.76 -3.84
N GLU A 113 -15.91 2.12 -2.91
CA GLU A 113 -15.76 0.67 -2.90
C GLU A 113 -17.08 -0.04 -2.65
N SER A 114 -17.87 0.50 -1.73
CA SER A 114 -19.20 -0.03 -1.43
C SER A 114 -20.11 0.00 -2.65
N LEU A 115 -20.07 1.08 -3.42
CA LEU A 115 -20.87 1.21 -4.63
C LEU A 115 -20.45 0.22 -5.71
N LYS A 116 -19.17 -0.08 -5.80
CA LYS A 116 -18.67 -1.08 -6.74
C LYS A 116 -19.18 -2.48 -6.39
N GLU A 117 -19.27 -2.79 -5.12
CA GLU A 117 -19.74 -4.11 -4.67
C GLU A 117 -21.23 -4.33 -4.96
N GLU A 118 -22.01 -3.26 -5.03
CA GLU A 118 -23.43 -3.36 -5.32
C GLU A 118 -23.71 -3.65 -6.80
N ASP A 119 -22.78 -3.34 -7.66
CA ASP A 119 -22.90 -3.61 -9.08
C ASP A 119 -22.47 -5.05 -9.40
#